data_f1374aceeb99094c8783508f2256a4ef
#
_entry.id   f1374aceeb99094c8783508f2256a4ef
#
_cell.length_a   1.000
_cell.length_b   1.000
_cell.length_c   1.000
_cell.angle_alpha   90.00
_cell.angle_beta   90.00
_cell.angle_gamma   90.00
#
_symmetry.space_group_name_H-M   'P 1'
#
loop_
_entity.id
_entity.type
_entity.pdbx_description
1 polymer ?
#
loop_
_entity_poly.entity_id
_entity_poly.type
_entity_poly.pdbx_seq_one_letter_code
_entity_poly.pdbx_strand_id
1 'polypeptide(L)'
;LIQTVNNNLWQASWIIVWESKNTKSWVDAWIMKLKEDKLKVNGSIAILVTTILPKGLKNFGMVDDVMVCLPEYVIAVAGILRDKLLSISKVETSLQGKDIKMEMLYKYLSSEEFSGKMNMMVDVFSNLKWWIDAERRAMEKNWKKREKDLERATFAVTWMYGELESLMWQSLPGADKLELGYWEED
;
A
#
# COMPACT_ATOMS: atom_id res chain seq x y z
N LEU A 1 10.63 15.00 1.75
CA LEU A 1 10.88 14.41 3.08
C LEU A 1 12.33 13.94 3.15
N ILE A 2 13.00 14.17 4.29
CA ILE A 2 14.37 13.71 4.52
C ILE A 2 14.34 12.67 5.64
N GLN A 3 14.93 11.52 5.39
CA GLN A 3 15.12 10.46 6.38
C GLN A 3 16.60 10.33 6.69
N THR A 4 16.97 10.47 7.95
CA THR A 4 18.33 10.21 8.43
C THR A 4 18.42 8.80 8.97
N VAL A 5 19.39 8.03 8.51
CA VAL A 5 19.70 6.70 9.03
C VAL A 5 20.93 6.82 9.93
N ASN A 6 20.74 6.60 11.22
CA ASN A 6 21.80 6.65 12.23
C ASN A 6 22.44 5.27 12.39
N ASN A 7 23.76 5.27 12.61
CA ASN A 7 24.50 4.07 13.00
C ASN A 7 24.18 3.65 14.46
N ASN A 8 24.79 2.58 14.94
CA ASN A 8 24.58 2.08 16.31
C ASN A 8 25.08 3.06 17.40
N LEU A 9 25.84 4.08 17.05
CA LEU A 9 26.33 5.15 17.94
C LEU A 9 25.45 6.42 17.82
N TRP A 10 24.27 6.32 17.21
CA TRP A 10 23.37 7.45 16.95
C TRP A 10 23.95 8.60 16.10
N GLN A 11 25.05 8.32 15.38
CA GLN A 11 25.60 9.27 14.43
C GLN A 11 24.92 9.14 13.09
N ALA A 12 24.56 10.27 12.48
CA ALA A 12 23.99 10.32 11.15
C ALA A 12 24.99 9.80 10.11
N SER A 13 24.71 8.64 9.53
CA SER A 13 25.59 8.02 8.54
C SER A 13 25.08 8.20 7.12
N TRP A 14 23.75 8.21 6.92
CA TRP A 14 23.14 8.23 5.62
C TRP A 14 21.90 9.13 5.59
N ILE A 15 21.66 9.77 4.46
CA ILE A 15 20.49 10.61 4.21
C ILE A 15 19.74 10.06 3.01
N ILE A 16 18.48 9.70 3.19
CA ILE A 16 17.57 9.30 2.13
C ILE A 16 16.60 10.45 1.87
N VAL A 17 16.52 10.88 0.62
CA VAL A 17 15.59 11.94 0.19
C VAL A 17 14.38 11.29 -0.45
N TRP A 18 13.21 11.57 0.11
CA TRP A 18 11.93 11.06 -0.36
C TRP A 18 11.12 12.18 -1.00
N GLU A 19 10.54 11.89 -2.15
CA GLU A 19 9.54 12.74 -2.80
C GLU A 19 8.32 11.88 -3.10
N SER A 20 7.12 12.43 -2.91
CA SER A 20 5.86 11.75 -3.25
C SER A 20 5.11 12.55 -4.30
N LYS A 21 4.62 11.87 -5.31
CA LYS A 21 3.80 12.43 -6.38
C LYS A 21 2.52 11.63 -6.54
N ASN A 22 1.39 12.30 -6.39
CA ASN A 22 0.07 11.73 -6.65
C ASN A 22 -0.57 12.50 -7.83
N THR A 23 -0.27 12.06 -9.04
CA THR A 23 -0.70 12.71 -10.28
C THR A 23 -1.28 11.69 -11.24
N LYS A 24 -1.97 12.17 -12.28
CA LYS A 24 -2.58 11.31 -13.31
C LYS A 24 -1.61 10.92 -14.45
N SER A 25 -0.43 11.54 -14.51
CA SER A 25 0.56 11.28 -15.56
C SER A 25 1.98 11.39 -15.00
N TRP A 26 2.89 10.60 -15.59
CA TRP A 26 4.32 10.66 -15.30
C TRP A 26 4.96 11.90 -15.92
N VAL A 27 5.96 12.48 -15.24
CA VAL A 27 6.74 13.63 -15.73
C VAL A 27 8.22 13.39 -15.43
N ASP A 28 9.05 13.31 -16.46
CA ASP A 28 10.50 13.02 -16.33
C ASP A 28 11.27 14.08 -15.53
N ALA A 29 10.79 15.33 -15.55
CA ALA A 29 11.41 16.41 -14.79
C ALA A 29 11.44 16.17 -13.26
N TRP A 30 10.62 15.28 -12.74
CA TRP A 30 10.67 14.92 -11.31
C TRP A 30 11.99 14.27 -10.91
N ILE A 31 12.53 13.44 -11.80
CA ILE A 31 13.80 12.75 -11.58
C ILE A 31 14.94 13.77 -11.45
N MET A 32 15.02 14.72 -12.40
CA MET A 32 16.06 15.76 -12.36
C MET A 32 15.94 16.62 -11.11
N LYS A 33 14.74 17.10 -10.78
CA LYS A 33 14.50 17.88 -9.58
C LYS A 33 14.89 17.13 -8.31
N LEU A 34 14.53 15.87 -8.20
CA LEU A 34 14.86 15.08 -7.01
C LEU A 34 16.36 14.80 -6.88
N LYS A 35 17.08 14.67 -8.00
CA LYS A 35 18.56 14.62 -8.00
C LYS A 35 19.18 15.92 -7.47
N GLU A 36 18.68 17.07 -7.92
CA GLU A 36 19.12 18.37 -7.41
C GLU A 36 18.85 18.52 -5.90
N ASP A 37 17.67 18.14 -5.46
CA ASP A 37 17.29 18.20 -4.04
C ASP A 37 18.13 17.22 -3.20
N LYS A 38 18.48 16.04 -3.73
CA LYS A 38 19.43 15.12 -3.11
C LYS A 38 20.80 15.77 -2.92
N LEU A 39 21.29 16.46 -3.94
CA LEU A 39 22.60 17.14 -3.87
C LEU A 39 22.62 18.26 -2.83
N LYS A 40 21.56 19.08 -2.76
CA LYS A 40 21.45 20.18 -1.79
C LYS A 40 21.58 19.73 -0.34
N VAL A 41 21.04 18.55 -0.01
CA VAL A 41 21.07 18.01 1.34
C VAL A 41 22.19 16.98 1.56
N ASN A 42 23.07 16.83 0.61
CA ASN A 42 24.14 15.81 0.64
C ASN A 42 23.56 14.40 0.84
N GLY A 43 22.40 14.13 0.21
CA GLY A 43 21.67 12.89 0.32
C GLY A 43 22.38 11.73 -0.36
N SER A 44 22.31 10.56 0.24
CA SER A 44 22.92 9.34 -0.29
C SER A 44 22.04 8.66 -1.32
N ILE A 45 20.74 8.61 -1.06
CA ILE A 45 19.73 7.95 -1.91
C ILE A 45 18.59 8.93 -2.16
N ALA A 46 18.03 8.90 -3.37
CA ALA A 46 16.79 9.58 -3.73
C ALA A 46 15.71 8.54 -4.07
N ILE A 47 14.51 8.73 -3.52
CA ILE A 47 13.39 7.84 -3.72
C ILE A 47 12.16 8.66 -4.12
N LEU A 48 11.58 8.32 -5.28
CA LEU A 48 10.34 8.89 -5.77
C LEU A 48 9.21 7.88 -5.59
N VAL A 49 8.24 8.26 -4.79
CA VAL A 49 7.01 7.49 -4.59
C VAL A 49 5.92 8.07 -5.47
N THR A 50 5.33 7.27 -6.34
CA THR A 50 4.31 7.76 -7.28
C THR A 50 3.31 6.68 -7.62
N THR A 51 2.07 7.08 -7.88
CA THR A 51 1.01 6.18 -8.33
C THR A 51 1.11 5.84 -9.83
N ILE A 52 1.86 6.64 -10.60
CA ILE A 52 2.05 6.45 -12.04
C ILE A 52 3.55 6.26 -12.32
N LEU A 53 3.90 5.10 -12.83
CA LEU A 53 5.27 4.73 -13.16
C LEU A 53 5.64 5.09 -14.61
N PRO A 54 6.93 5.29 -14.91
CA PRO A 54 7.41 5.46 -16.27
C PRO A 54 7.24 4.17 -17.09
N LYS A 55 7.25 4.30 -18.42
CA LYS A 55 7.15 3.15 -19.32
C LYS A 55 8.25 2.13 -19.04
N GLY A 56 7.87 0.88 -18.94
CA GLY A 56 8.78 -0.23 -18.68
C GLY A 56 8.95 -0.60 -17.21
N LEU A 57 8.51 0.24 -16.28
CA LEU A 57 8.51 -0.05 -14.85
C LEU A 57 7.14 -0.57 -14.42
N LYS A 58 7.10 -1.71 -13.71
CA LYS A 58 5.82 -2.31 -13.27
C LYS A 58 5.47 -1.94 -11.82
N ASN A 59 6.42 -2.01 -10.90
CA ASN A 59 6.18 -1.84 -9.46
C ASN A 59 7.19 -0.89 -8.81
N PHE A 60 8.46 -1.10 -9.08
CA PHE A 60 9.58 -0.29 -8.60
C PHE A 60 10.80 -0.51 -9.51
N GLY A 61 11.78 0.36 -9.41
CA GLY A 61 13.07 0.23 -10.11
C GLY A 61 13.88 1.51 -10.10
N MET A 62 15.07 1.43 -10.64
CA MET A 62 15.97 2.57 -10.78
C MET A 62 15.70 3.30 -12.09
N VAL A 63 15.55 4.59 -12.01
CA VAL A 63 15.44 5.51 -13.15
C VAL A 63 16.46 6.62 -12.92
N ASP A 64 17.51 6.67 -13.73
CA ASP A 64 18.55 7.71 -13.60
C ASP A 64 19.06 7.94 -12.18
N ASP A 65 19.49 6.90 -11.46
CA ASP A 65 19.97 6.93 -10.07
C ASP A 65 18.92 7.36 -9.01
N VAL A 66 17.65 7.39 -9.38
CA VAL A 66 16.54 7.59 -8.46
C VAL A 66 15.76 6.28 -8.36
N MET A 67 15.52 5.80 -7.15
CA MET A 67 14.61 4.69 -6.92
C MET A 67 13.19 5.19 -7.09
N VAL A 68 12.43 4.59 -7.98
CA VAL A 68 11.00 4.89 -8.19
C VAL A 68 10.17 3.71 -7.72
N CYS A 69 9.13 3.95 -6.94
CA CYS A 69 8.25 2.89 -6.46
C CYS A 69 6.80 3.36 -6.30
N LEU A 70 5.88 2.40 -6.34
CA LEU A 70 4.49 2.63 -5.96
C LEU A 70 4.36 2.81 -4.44
N PRO A 71 3.32 3.51 -3.95
CA PRO A 71 3.10 3.78 -2.53
C PRO A 71 3.04 2.53 -1.66
N GLU A 72 2.48 1.44 -2.17
CA GLU A 72 2.34 0.15 -1.46
C GLU A 72 3.68 -0.52 -1.12
N TYR A 73 4.77 -0.17 -1.81
CA TYR A 73 6.09 -0.74 -1.58
C TYR A 73 7.02 0.13 -0.72
N VAL A 74 6.58 1.32 -0.31
CA VAL A 74 7.40 2.30 0.42
C VAL A 74 8.01 1.72 1.69
N ILE A 75 7.21 1.04 2.52
CA ILE A 75 7.67 0.48 3.80
C ILE A 75 8.70 -0.62 3.56
N ALA A 76 8.45 -1.48 2.56
CA ALA A 76 9.35 -2.56 2.20
C ALA A 76 10.70 -2.03 1.68
N VAL A 77 10.66 -1.05 0.76
CA VAL A 77 11.86 -0.38 0.22
C VAL A 77 12.64 0.30 1.34
N ALA A 78 11.96 1.04 2.21
CA ALA A 78 12.60 1.72 3.34
C ALA A 78 13.29 0.75 4.30
N GLY A 79 12.64 -0.39 4.61
CA GLY A 79 13.19 -1.43 5.48
C GLY A 79 14.46 -2.06 4.90
N ILE A 80 14.39 -2.53 3.65
CA ILE A 80 15.55 -3.16 2.96
C ILE A 80 16.73 -2.19 2.85
N LEU A 81 16.46 -0.95 2.46
CA LEU A 81 17.51 0.05 2.32
C LEU A 81 18.14 0.40 3.67
N ARG A 82 17.32 0.57 4.72
CA ARG A 82 17.81 0.82 6.06
C ARG A 82 18.74 -0.30 6.55
N ASP A 83 18.32 -1.56 6.45
CA ASP A 83 19.10 -2.71 6.89
C ASP A 83 20.42 -2.80 6.15
N LYS A 84 20.43 -2.55 4.86
CA LYS A 84 21.66 -2.53 4.07
C LYS A 84 22.58 -1.39 4.43
N LEU A 85 22.03 -0.17 4.59
CA LEU A 85 22.80 1.00 5.00
C LEU A 85 23.47 0.79 6.38
N LEU A 86 22.74 0.19 7.32
CA LEU A 86 23.29 -0.18 8.62
C LEU A 86 24.38 -1.24 8.52
N SER A 87 24.22 -2.22 7.63
CA SER A 87 25.24 -3.27 7.38
C SER A 87 26.51 -2.67 6.79
N ILE A 88 26.40 -1.77 5.80
CA ILE A 88 27.53 -1.06 5.23
C ILE A 88 28.23 -0.21 6.30
N SER A 89 27.46 0.50 7.14
CA SER A 89 28.01 1.31 8.23
C SER A 89 28.79 0.48 9.27
N LYS A 90 28.43 -0.79 9.50
CA LYS A 90 29.19 -1.70 10.39
C LYS A 90 30.55 -2.11 9.80
N VAL A 91 30.64 -2.28 8.49
CA VAL A 91 31.91 -2.62 7.82
C VAL A 91 32.89 -1.45 7.87
N GLU A 92 32.37 -0.24 7.97
CA GLU A 92 33.15 1.02 7.93
C GLU A 92 33.97 1.36 9.15
N THR A 93 33.66 0.79 10.29
CA THR A 93 34.53 0.96 11.46
C THR A 93 35.95 0.44 11.18
N SER A 94 36.12 -0.25 10.03
CA SER A 94 37.41 -0.80 9.57
C SER A 94 38.04 -0.13 8.33
N LEU A 95 37.30 0.71 7.57
CA LEU A 95 37.78 1.25 6.28
C LEU A 95 37.39 2.72 6.09
N GLN A 96 38.36 3.60 6.04
CA GLN A 96 38.19 5.01 5.70
C GLN A 96 37.92 5.18 4.19
N GLY A 97 36.79 5.81 3.81
CA GLY A 97 36.51 6.23 2.44
C GLY A 97 35.04 6.37 2.08
N LYS A 98 34.62 7.62 1.79
CA LYS A 98 33.22 7.95 1.41
C LYS A 98 32.83 7.36 0.05
N ASP A 99 33.79 7.27 -0.87
CA ASP A 99 33.57 6.80 -2.24
C ASP A 99 33.35 5.30 -2.30
N ILE A 100 34.05 4.53 -1.49
CA ILE A 100 33.88 3.06 -1.38
C ILE A 100 32.45 2.71 -0.92
N LYS A 101 31.88 3.51 -0.05
CA LYS A 101 30.51 3.33 0.47
C LYS A 101 29.46 3.44 -0.61
N MET A 102 29.55 4.48 -1.43
CA MET A 102 28.62 4.71 -2.53
C MET A 102 28.72 3.62 -3.58
N GLU A 103 29.92 3.17 -3.90
CA GLU A 103 30.15 2.07 -4.83
C GLU A 103 29.54 0.77 -4.31
N MET A 104 29.75 0.42 -3.04
CA MET A 104 29.15 -0.76 -2.41
C MET A 104 27.61 -0.70 -2.41
N LEU A 105 27.05 0.46 -2.11
CA LEU A 105 25.61 0.66 -2.14
C LEU A 105 25.06 0.53 -3.56
N TYR A 106 25.68 1.17 -4.52
CA TYR A 106 25.28 1.10 -5.93
C TYR A 106 25.35 -0.34 -6.44
N LYS A 107 26.46 -1.05 -6.15
CA LYS A 107 26.63 -2.45 -6.50
C LYS A 107 25.55 -3.35 -5.88
N TYR A 108 25.14 -3.06 -4.64
CA TYR A 108 24.05 -3.79 -4.01
C TYR A 108 22.69 -3.51 -4.67
N LEU A 109 22.34 -2.25 -4.90
CA LEU A 109 21.08 -1.88 -5.54
C LEU A 109 20.94 -2.45 -6.96
N SER A 110 22.06 -2.64 -7.64
CA SER A 110 22.13 -3.26 -8.97
C SER A 110 22.31 -4.77 -8.95
N SER A 111 22.35 -5.40 -7.75
CA SER A 111 22.60 -6.84 -7.62
C SER A 111 21.34 -7.67 -7.80
N GLU A 112 21.53 -8.93 -8.22
CA GLU A 112 20.47 -9.93 -8.25
C GLU A 112 19.90 -10.22 -6.85
N GLU A 113 20.72 -10.09 -5.80
CA GLU A 113 20.28 -10.25 -4.41
C GLU A 113 19.19 -9.23 -4.05
N PHE A 114 19.41 -7.95 -4.38
CA PHE A 114 18.42 -6.91 -4.14
C PHE A 114 17.16 -7.15 -4.97
N SER A 115 17.31 -7.39 -6.27
CA SER A 115 16.19 -7.68 -7.17
C SER A 115 15.41 -8.90 -6.72
N GLY A 116 16.08 -9.96 -6.29
CA GLY A 116 15.44 -11.17 -5.78
C GLY A 116 14.62 -10.92 -4.51
N LYS A 117 15.16 -10.17 -3.55
CA LYS A 117 14.44 -9.79 -2.33
C LYS A 117 13.20 -8.93 -2.64
N MET A 118 13.35 -7.99 -3.57
CA MET A 118 12.25 -7.13 -3.99
C MET A 118 11.16 -7.90 -4.72
N ASN A 119 11.52 -8.80 -5.65
CA ASN A 119 10.56 -9.63 -6.36
C ASN A 119 9.78 -10.54 -5.40
N MET A 120 10.47 -11.17 -4.45
CA MET A 120 9.81 -11.99 -3.41
C MET A 120 8.78 -11.17 -2.61
N MET A 121 9.09 -9.91 -2.26
CA MET A 121 8.11 -9.04 -1.61
C MET A 121 6.94 -8.70 -2.51
N VAL A 122 7.18 -8.40 -3.78
CA VAL A 122 6.10 -8.16 -4.77
C VAL A 122 5.17 -9.35 -4.85
N ASP A 123 5.71 -10.55 -4.90
CA ASP A 123 4.91 -11.77 -4.95
C ASP A 123 4.05 -11.95 -3.70
N VAL A 124 4.63 -11.71 -2.52
CA VAL A 124 3.88 -11.76 -1.25
C VAL A 124 2.75 -10.73 -1.23
N PHE A 125 3.02 -9.47 -1.59
CA PHE A 125 1.99 -8.42 -1.63
C PHE A 125 0.92 -8.71 -2.68
N SER A 126 1.30 -9.19 -3.86
CA SER A 126 0.37 -9.56 -4.92
C SER A 126 -0.56 -10.69 -4.48
N ASN A 127 -0.02 -11.70 -3.81
CA ASN A 127 -0.79 -12.80 -3.26
C ASN A 127 -1.75 -12.32 -2.16
N LEU A 128 -1.27 -11.48 -1.23
CA LEU A 128 -2.14 -10.90 -0.18
C LEU A 128 -3.28 -10.09 -0.78
N LYS A 129 -3.00 -9.25 -1.77
CA LYS A 129 -4.03 -8.47 -2.46
C LYS A 129 -5.08 -9.38 -3.13
N TRP A 130 -4.61 -10.42 -3.82
CA TRP A 130 -5.50 -11.39 -4.44
C TRP A 130 -6.40 -12.10 -3.40
N TRP A 131 -5.84 -12.49 -2.24
CA TRP A 131 -6.60 -13.10 -1.16
C TRP A 131 -7.68 -12.15 -0.61
N ILE A 132 -7.31 -10.90 -0.32
CA ILE A 132 -8.24 -9.88 0.16
C ILE A 132 -9.37 -9.64 -0.85
N ASP A 133 -9.06 -9.53 -2.14
CA ASP A 133 -10.06 -9.34 -3.18
C ASP A 133 -10.97 -10.56 -3.35
N ALA A 134 -10.44 -11.77 -3.18
CA ALA A 134 -11.22 -12.99 -3.20
C ALA A 134 -12.18 -13.07 -2.00
N GLU A 135 -11.69 -12.72 -0.81
CA GLU A 135 -12.47 -12.67 0.42
C GLU A 135 -13.58 -11.63 0.35
N ARG A 136 -13.28 -10.42 -0.16
CA ARG A 136 -14.28 -9.38 -0.40
C ARG A 136 -15.40 -9.87 -1.30
N ARG A 137 -15.07 -10.45 -2.45
CA ARG A 137 -16.08 -11.00 -3.38
C ARG A 137 -16.93 -12.10 -2.74
N ALA A 138 -16.33 -12.96 -1.92
CA ALA A 138 -17.06 -14.00 -1.21
C ALA A 138 -18.02 -13.39 -0.16
N MET A 139 -17.58 -12.38 0.57
CA MET A 139 -18.40 -11.66 1.55
C MET A 139 -19.57 -10.93 0.88
N GLU A 140 -19.33 -10.20 -0.20
CA GLU A 140 -20.38 -9.53 -0.98
C GLU A 140 -21.45 -10.50 -1.48
N LYS A 141 -21.04 -11.68 -1.95
CA LYS A 141 -21.97 -12.73 -2.36
C LYS A 141 -22.82 -13.25 -1.18
N ASN A 142 -22.18 -13.42 -0.01
CA ASN A 142 -22.87 -13.86 1.19
C ASN A 142 -23.85 -12.79 1.70
N TRP A 143 -23.47 -11.52 1.65
CA TRP A 143 -24.35 -10.42 2.03
C TRP A 143 -25.58 -10.34 1.13
N LYS A 144 -25.40 -10.36 -0.19
CA LYS A 144 -26.52 -10.40 -1.15
C LYS A 144 -27.46 -11.60 -0.94
N LYS A 145 -26.90 -12.75 -0.52
CA LYS A 145 -27.74 -13.91 -0.19
C LYS A 145 -28.56 -13.66 1.07
N ARG A 146 -27.93 -13.16 2.14
CA ARG A 146 -28.61 -12.84 3.40
C ARG A 146 -29.67 -11.77 3.22
N GLU A 147 -29.40 -10.76 2.41
CA GLU A 147 -30.36 -9.70 2.06
C GLU A 147 -31.61 -10.29 1.40
N LYS A 148 -31.44 -11.16 0.40
CA LYS A 148 -32.56 -11.88 -0.23
C LYS A 148 -33.33 -12.79 0.73
N ASP A 149 -32.61 -13.45 1.63
CA ASP A 149 -33.26 -14.31 2.63
C ASP A 149 -34.08 -13.47 3.64
N LEU A 150 -33.57 -12.29 4.01
CA LEU A 150 -34.27 -11.29 4.82
C LEU A 150 -35.52 -10.76 4.10
N GLU A 151 -35.41 -10.36 2.83
CA GLU A 151 -36.54 -9.92 2.01
C GLU A 151 -37.67 -11.00 1.96
N ARG A 152 -37.28 -12.26 1.75
CA ARG A 152 -38.22 -13.38 1.72
C ARG A 152 -38.92 -13.60 3.08
N ALA A 153 -38.15 -13.50 4.16
CA ALA A 153 -38.69 -13.61 5.51
C ALA A 153 -39.67 -12.48 5.81
N THR A 154 -39.28 -11.24 5.46
CA THR A 154 -40.15 -10.05 5.62
C THR A 154 -41.43 -10.21 4.82
N PHE A 155 -41.32 -10.61 3.55
CA PHE A 155 -42.51 -10.86 2.71
C PHE A 155 -43.44 -11.91 3.29
N ALA A 156 -42.90 -13.05 3.75
CA ALA A 156 -43.69 -14.13 4.35
C ALA A 156 -44.43 -13.67 5.61
N VAL A 157 -43.75 -12.87 6.46
CA VAL A 157 -44.36 -12.31 7.67
C VAL A 157 -45.46 -11.31 7.32
N THR A 158 -45.18 -10.39 6.39
CA THR A 158 -46.18 -9.40 5.93
C THR A 158 -47.44 -10.09 5.33
N TRP A 159 -47.20 -11.13 4.52
CA TRP A 159 -48.28 -11.88 3.91
C TRP A 159 -49.13 -12.60 4.97
N MET A 160 -48.49 -13.25 5.94
CA MET A 160 -49.16 -13.92 7.06
C MET A 160 -50.01 -12.93 7.89
N TYR A 161 -49.48 -11.72 8.15
CA TYR A 161 -50.23 -10.67 8.84
C TYR A 161 -51.46 -10.24 8.04
N GLY A 162 -51.33 -10.02 6.74
CA GLY A 162 -52.47 -9.70 5.87
C GLY A 162 -53.56 -10.76 5.84
N GLU A 163 -53.21 -12.06 5.84
CA GLU A 163 -54.16 -13.15 5.96
C GLU A 163 -54.89 -13.13 7.31
N LEU A 164 -54.15 -12.93 8.41
CA LEU A 164 -54.73 -12.88 9.76
C LEU A 164 -55.66 -11.66 9.90
N GLU A 165 -55.33 -10.49 9.42
CA GLU A 165 -56.20 -9.30 9.41
C GLU A 165 -57.49 -9.56 8.60
N SER A 166 -57.37 -10.21 7.46
CA SER A 166 -58.52 -10.61 6.62
C SER A 166 -59.47 -11.55 7.33
N LEU A 167 -58.94 -12.48 8.13
CA LEU A 167 -59.73 -13.44 8.89
C LEU A 167 -60.39 -12.84 10.13
N MET A 168 -59.73 -11.88 10.78
CA MET A 168 -60.18 -11.29 12.04
C MET A 168 -61.02 -10.03 11.87
N TRP A 169 -61.18 -9.50 10.67
CA TRP A 169 -61.89 -8.25 10.36
C TRP A 169 -61.44 -7.07 11.23
N GLN A 170 -60.21 -7.10 11.75
CA GLN A 170 -59.67 -6.14 12.69
C GLN A 170 -58.16 -5.98 12.45
N SER A 171 -57.65 -4.77 12.49
CA SER A 171 -56.19 -4.51 12.40
C SER A 171 -55.45 -5.09 13.59
N LEU A 172 -54.43 -5.88 13.35
CA LEU A 172 -53.59 -6.44 14.38
C LEU A 172 -52.63 -5.38 14.94
N PRO A 173 -52.48 -5.27 16.27
CA PRO A 173 -51.54 -4.33 16.86
C PRO A 173 -50.09 -4.72 16.49
N GLY A 174 -49.38 -3.81 15.86
CA GLY A 174 -47.95 -3.99 15.53
C GLY A 174 -47.62 -4.18 14.04
N ALA A 175 -48.63 -4.09 13.15
CA ALA A 175 -48.42 -4.10 11.69
C ALA A 175 -47.46 -2.98 11.24
N ASP A 176 -47.56 -1.84 11.88
CA ASP A 176 -46.69 -0.66 11.72
C ASP A 176 -45.21 -0.92 12.10
N LYS A 177 -44.91 -1.88 12.96
CA LYS A 177 -43.57 -2.29 13.32
C LYS A 177 -42.93 -3.27 12.34
N LEU A 178 -43.69 -3.81 11.39
CA LEU A 178 -43.19 -4.68 10.32
C LEU A 178 -42.71 -3.89 9.09
N GLU A 179 -42.97 -2.58 9.01
CA GLU A 179 -42.21 -1.70 8.18
C GLU A 179 -40.77 -1.62 8.76
N LEU A 180 -40.01 -2.67 8.49
CA LEU A 180 -38.55 -2.66 8.72
C LEU A 180 -38.01 -1.47 7.94
N GLY A 181 -37.74 -0.41 8.68
CA GLY A 181 -37.20 0.82 8.12
C GLY A 181 -36.04 0.52 7.20
N TYR A 182 -36.04 1.13 6.07
CA TYR A 182 -34.84 1.20 5.23
C TYR A 182 -33.71 1.63 6.14
N TRP A 183 -32.67 0.79 6.22
CA TRP A 183 -31.44 1.17 6.88
C TRP A 183 -30.88 2.32 6.03
N GLU A 184 -31.00 3.54 6.55
CA GLU A 184 -30.30 4.68 5.97
C GLU A 184 -28.81 4.35 6.01
N GLU A 185 -28.19 4.32 4.82
CA GLU A 185 -26.75 4.22 4.67
C GLU A 185 -26.14 5.51 5.25
N ASP A 186 -25.42 5.38 6.39
CA ASP A 186 -24.47 6.39 6.88
C ASP A 186 -23.12 6.30 6.15
#